data_756a80708ff4d99ae3180f360f337a84
#
_entry.id   756a80708ff4d99ae3180f360f337a84
#
_cell.length_a   1.000
_cell.length_b   1.000
_cell.length_c   1.000
_cell.angle_alpha   90.00
_cell.angle_beta   90.00
_cell.angle_gamma   90.00
#
_symmetry.space_group_name_H-M   'P 1'
#
loop_
_entity.id
_entity.type
_entity.pdbx_description
1 polymer ?
#
loop_
_entity_poly.entity_id
_entity_poly.type
_entity_poly.pdbx_seq_one_letter_code
_entity_poly.pdbx_strand_id
1 'polypeptide(L)'
;LLTGGLGGLGESLRTALVGTTPGAMAGIESAADLSARYGSLIARGAAKDIGSGISLLLGVLSTQTYAQAVWSGGSDRDARRGALLAAGLIPPIGIAGIAVGLFMRGHYITQAEADALLAAGQALPEGVGVLASTIQVFPTFVVHHLPVLFAGVVLGTLLIAVVGGGAGLSLGVATILVNDIY
;
A
#
# COMPACT_ATOMS: atom_id res chain seq x y z
N LEU A 1 7.90 18.21 -1.90
CA LEU A 1 8.64 19.23 -2.62
C LEU A 1 8.84 18.87 -4.10
N LEU A 2 8.89 17.56 -4.44
CA LEU A 2 9.02 17.07 -5.82
C LEU A 2 7.75 17.26 -6.67
N THR A 3 6.62 17.55 -6.04
CA THR A 3 5.29 17.63 -6.69
C THR A 3 4.66 19.03 -6.60
N GLY A 4 5.42 20.05 -6.19
CA GLY A 4 4.81 21.38 -5.96
C GLY A 4 3.83 21.42 -4.78
N GLY A 5 3.97 20.49 -3.81
CA GLY A 5 3.06 20.34 -2.68
C GLY A 5 1.79 19.53 -3.04
N LEU A 6 0.77 19.59 -2.17
CA LEU A 6 -0.50 18.86 -2.37
C LEU A 6 -1.27 19.30 -3.63
N GLY A 7 -1.12 20.57 -4.05
CA GLY A 7 -1.71 21.07 -5.29
C GLY A 7 -1.07 20.45 -6.54
N GLY A 8 0.27 20.34 -6.55
CA GLY A 8 0.99 19.69 -7.64
C GLY A 8 0.72 18.19 -7.73
N LEU A 9 0.53 17.53 -6.59
CA LEU A 9 0.11 16.13 -6.55
C LEU A 9 -1.28 15.93 -7.18
N GLY A 10 -2.23 16.81 -6.85
CA GLY A 10 -3.57 16.77 -7.43
C GLY A 10 -3.56 16.95 -8.95
N GLU A 11 -2.74 17.85 -9.47
CA GLU A 11 -2.61 18.08 -10.91
C GLU A 11 -1.89 16.91 -11.62
N SER A 12 -0.84 16.35 -11.01
CA SER A 12 -0.16 15.16 -11.53
C SER A 12 -1.10 13.95 -11.55
N LEU A 13 -1.89 13.76 -10.49
CA LEU A 13 -2.91 12.72 -10.45
C LEU A 13 -3.97 12.93 -11.53
N ARG A 14 -4.45 14.15 -11.70
CA ARG A 14 -5.41 14.49 -12.74
C ARG A 14 -4.86 14.17 -14.13
N THR A 15 -3.64 14.60 -14.43
CA THR A 15 -3.00 14.38 -15.74
C THR A 15 -2.78 12.90 -16.02
N ALA A 16 -2.33 12.14 -15.01
CA ALA A 16 -2.09 10.71 -15.15
C ALA A 16 -3.38 9.87 -15.23
N LEU A 17 -4.47 10.36 -14.63
CA LEU A 17 -5.71 9.60 -14.49
C LEU A 17 -6.79 9.97 -15.51
N VAL A 18 -6.83 11.24 -15.97
CA VAL A 18 -7.74 11.72 -16.99
C VAL A 18 -7.23 11.28 -18.36
N GLY A 19 -7.56 10.11 -18.79
CA GLY A 19 -7.19 9.54 -20.08
C GLY A 19 -6.59 8.13 -20.01
N THR A 20 -6.24 7.63 -18.82
CA THR A 20 -5.47 6.38 -18.72
C THR A 20 -6.26 5.12 -18.34
N THR A 21 -7.53 5.21 -18.01
CA THR A 21 -8.28 3.98 -17.61
C THR A 21 -9.73 4.02 -18.11
N PRO A 22 -10.02 3.48 -19.29
CA PRO A 22 -11.39 3.41 -19.78
C PRO A 22 -12.35 2.59 -18.90
N GLY A 23 -11.86 1.65 -18.12
CA GLY A 23 -12.69 0.76 -17.31
C GLY A 23 -12.76 1.09 -15.81
N ALA A 24 -11.67 1.54 -15.19
CA ALA A 24 -11.63 1.81 -13.75
C ALA A 24 -12.03 3.26 -13.40
N MET A 25 -12.05 4.13 -14.40
CA MET A 25 -12.34 5.56 -14.28
C MET A 25 -13.59 6.01 -15.03
N ALA A 26 -14.36 5.10 -15.58
CA ALA A 26 -15.69 5.41 -16.09
C ALA A 26 -16.52 6.08 -14.98
N GLY A 27 -16.72 7.39 -15.06
CA GLY A 27 -17.41 8.21 -14.07
C GLY A 27 -16.57 9.26 -13.33
N ILE A 28 -15.25 9.35 -13.57
CA ILE A 28 -14.43 10.45 -13.03
C ILE A 28 -14.27 11.52 -14.09
N GLU A 29 -15.18 12.49 -14.09
CA GLU A 29 -15.23 13.56 -15.08
C GLU A 29 -14.53 14.85 -14.62
N SER A 30 -14.14 14.96 -13.34
CA SER A 30 -13.57 16.20 -12.80
C SER A 30 -12.48 15.98 -11.75
N ALA A 31 -11.68 17.03 -11.53
CA ALA A 31 -10.69 17.05 -10.44
C ALA A 31 -11.33 16.90 -9.04
N ALA A 32 -12.59 17.34 -8.88
CA ALA A 32 -13.35 17.18 -7.65
C ALA A 32 -13.65 15.71 -7.36
N ASP A 33 -14.00 14.93 -8.38
CA ASP A 33 -14.27 13.49 -8.25
C ASP A 33 -13.00 12.71 -7.89
N LEU A 34 -11.84 13.10 -8.44
CA LEU A 34 -10.54 12.55 -8.06
C LEU A 34 -10.21 12.83 -6.59
N SER A 35 -10.40 14.07 -6.13
CA SER A 35 -10.15 14.42 -4.75
C SER A 35 -11.11 13.69 -3.79
N ALA A 36 -12.37 13.55 -4.15
CA ALA A 36 -13.35 12.78 -3.40
C ALA A 36 -12.97 11.29 -3.33
N ARG A 37 -12.52 10.71 -4.43
CA ARG A 37 -12.14 9.29 -4.50
C ARG A 37 -10.88 8.98 -3.69
N TYR A 38 -9.83 9.78 -3.84
CA TYR A 38 -8.55 9.53 -3.15
C TYR A 38 -8.46 10.15 -1.76
N GLY A 39 -9.28 11.15 -1.45
CA GLY A 39 -9.37 11.79 -0.14
C GLY A 39 -10.43 11.19 0.79
N SER A 40 -11.29 10.29 0.31
CA SER A 40 -12.35 9.69 1.10
C SER A 40 -11.94 8.32 1.67
N LEU A 41 -12.24 8.09 2.95
CA LEU A 41 -12.06 6.79 3.61
C LEU A 41 -13.09 5.75 3.16
N ILE A 42 -14.14 6.15 2.47
CA ILE A 42 -15.23 5.28 1.99
C ILE A 42 -15.45 5.43 0.48
N ALA A 43 -14.39 5.66 -0.26
CA ALA A 43 -14.41 5.95 -1.70
C ALA A 43 -15.01 4.85 -2.56
N ARG A 44 -14.90 3.58 -2.14
CA ARG A 44 -15.47 2.41 -2.85
C ARG A 44 -16.90 2.07 -2.39
N GLY A 45 -17.45 2.88 -1.48
CA GLY A 45 -18.74 2.68 -0.83
C GLY A 45 -18.61 2.15 0.60
N ALA A 46 -19.45 2.67 1.50
CA ALA A 46 -19.39 2.41 2.94
C ALA A 46 -19.41 0.90 3.25
N ALA A 47 -20.26 0.13 2.62
CA ALA A 47 -20.37 -1.31 2.86
C ALA A 47 -19.06 -2.05 2.49
N LYS A 48 -18.44 -1.68 1.38
CA LYS A 48 -17.20 -2.32 0.90
C LYS A 48 -16.00 -1.92 1.75
N ASP A 49 -15.85 -0.65 2.09
CA ASP A 49 -14.69 -0.16 2.83
C ASP A 49 -14.77 -0.51 4.31
N ILE A 50 -15.93 -0.39 4.94
CA ILE A 50 -16.14 -0.84 6.33
C ILE A 50 -16.04 -2.36 6.41
N GLY A 51 -16.66 -3.10 5.49
CA GLY A 51 -16.55 -4.56 5.43
C GLY A 51 -15.11 -5.04 5.27
N SER A 52 -14.30 -4.39 4.43
CA SER A 52 -12.87 -4.68 4.30
C SER A 52 -12.11 -4.38 5.59
N GLY A 53 -12.42 -3.29 6.27
CA GLY A 53 -11.83 -2.93 7.57
C GLY A 53 -12.14 -3.96 8.65
N ILE A 54 -13.40 -4.38 8.77
CA ILE A 54 -13.82 -5.42 9.72
C ILE A 54 -13.14 -6.75 9.39
N SER A 55 -13.11 -7.14 8.13
CA SER A 55 -12.45 -8.37 7.67
C SER A 55 -10.95 -8.38 8.03
N LEU A 56 -10.27 -7.25 7.81
CA LEU A 56 -8.87 -7.09 8.18
C LEU A 56 -8.67 -7.21 9.69
N LEU A 57 -9.52 -6.55 10.48
CA LEU A 57 -9.46 -6.60 11.94
C LEU A 57 -9.66 -8.03 12.47
N LEU A 58 -10.68 -8.74 11.98
CA LEU A 58 -10.93 -10.13 12.33
C LEU A 58 -9.77 -11.04 11.88
N GLY A 59 -9.23 -10.83 10.68
CA GLY A 59 -8.07 -11.56 10.17
C GLY A 59 -6.83 -11.39 11.06
N VAL A 60 -6.53 -10.17 11.49
CA VAL A 60 -5.41 -9.90 12.42
C VAL A 60 -5.66 -10.57 13.77
N LEU A 61 -6.86 -10.45 14.34
CA LEU A 61 -7.18 -11.05 15.64
C LEU A 61 -7.14 -12.59 15.61
N SER A 62 -7.47 -13.22 14.50
CA SER A 62 -7.43 -14.68 14.33
C SER A 62 -6.05 -15.21 13.95
N THR A 63 -5.10 -14.34 13.62
CA THR A 63 -3.76 -14.76 13.19
C THR A 63 -2.88 -15.06 14.41
N GLN A 64 -2.50 -16.33 14.56
CA GLN A 64 -1.70 -16.83 15.68
C GLN A 64 -0.38 -16.08 15.86
N THR A 65 0.27 -15.66 14.79
CA THR A 65 1.54 -14.92 14.84
C THR A 65 1.43 -13.63 15.68
N TYR A 66 0.33 -12.90 15.53
CA TYR A 66 0.11 -11.69 16.34
C TYR A 66 -0.23 -12.01 17.79
N ALA A 67 -1.02 -13.06 18.02
CA ALA A 67 -1.32 -13.54 19.37
C ALA A 67 -0.04 -13.97 20.10
N GLN A 68 0.84 -14.72 19.44
CA GLN A 68 2.13 -15.13 19.99
C GLN A 68 3.01 -13.93 20.38
N ALA A 69 3.03 -12.86 19.56
CA ALA A 69 3.77 -11.65 19.87
C ALA A 69 3.26 -10.98 21.16
N VAL A 70 1.95 -10.97 21.40
CA VAL A 70 1.35 -10.46 22.63
C VAL A 70 1.65 -11.37 23.82
N TRP A 71 1.53 -12.69 23.64
CA TRP A 71 1.76 -13.68 24.72
C TRP A 71 3.22 -13.83 25.10
N SER A 72 4.16 -13.47 24.23
CA SER A 72 5.60 -13.47 24.52
C SER A 72 6.03 -12.33 25.44
N GLY A 73 5.14 -11.41 25.78
CA GLY A 73 5.40 -10.33 26.72
C GLY A 73 5.68 -10.86 28.12
N GLY A 74 6.73 -10.34 28.78
CA GLY A 74 7.12 -10.76 30.12
C GLY A 74 6.10 -10.41 31.24
N SER A 75 5.16 -9.50 30.92
CA SER A 75 4.03 -9.12 31.77
C SER A 75 2.89 -8.54 30.95
N ASP A 76 1.67 -8.56 31.49
CA ASP A 76 0.49 -7.92 30.84
C ASP A 76 0.72 -6.42 30.57
N ARG A 77 1.48 -5.78 31.46
CA ARG A 77 1.82 -4.36 31.33
C ARG A 77 2.74 -4.12 30.12
N ASP A 78 3.71 -4.99 29.91
CA ASP A 78 4.64 -4.87 28.79
C ASP A 78 3.97 -5.23 27.45
N ALA A 79 3.14 -6.27 27.43
CA ALA A 79 2.32 -6.61 26.28
C ALA A 79 1.40 -5.45 25.86
N ARG A 80 0.71 -4.83 26.83
CA ARG A 80 -0.14 -3.66 26.60
C ARG A 80 0.64 -2.45 26.09
N ARG A 81 1.81 -2.17 26.66
CA ARG A 81 2.68 -1.06 26.19
C ARG A 81 3.19 -1.30 24.78
N GLY A 82 3.63 -2.53 24.48
CA GLY A 82 4.04 -2.92 23.13
C GLY A 82 2.92 -2.75 22.11
N ALA A 83 1.72 -3.18 22.42
CA ALA A 83 0.55 -3.01 21.58
C ALA A 83 0.19 -1.53 21.34
N LEU A 84 0.24 -0.69 22.39
CA LEU A 84 0.00 0.76 22.27
C LEU A 84 1.07 1.46 21.41
N LEU A 85 2.35 1.08 21.57
CA LEU A 85 3.43 1.60 20.73
C LEU A 85 3.24 1.21 19.27
N ALA A 86 2.91 -0.05 19.00
CA ALA A 86 2.60 -0.51 17.65
C ALA A 86 1.40 0.24 17.06
N ALA A 87 0.32 0.42 17.81
CA ALA A 87 -0.85 1.19 17.40
C ALA A 87 -0.52 2.66 17.09
N GLY A 88 0.46 3.24 17.77
CA GLY A 88 0.94 4.60 17.48
C GLY A 88 1.86 4.69 16.26
N LEU A 89 2.66 3.66 16.00
CA LEU A 89 3.65 3.66 14.89
C LEU A 89 3.06 3.24 13.54
N ILE A 90 2.06 2.36 13.53
CA ILE A 90 1.48 1.84 12.28
C ILE A 90 0.80 2.91 11.44
N PRO A 91 -0.07 3.82 11.99
CA PRO A 91 -0.73 4.83 11.19
C PRO A 91 0.20 5.78 10.43
N PRO A 92 1.28 6.35 11.02
CA PRO A 92 2.24 7.17 10.28
C PRO A 92 2.89 6.44 9.11
N ILE A 93 3.24 5.16 9.28
CA ILE A 93 3.81 4.32 8.22
C ILE A 93 2.77 4.09 7.12
N GLY A 94 1.52 3.84 7.49
CA GLY A 94 0.41 3.70 6.54
C GLY A 94 0.19 4.97 5.71
N ILE A 95 0.20 6.13 6.35
CA ILE A 95 0.08 7.44 5.68
C ILE A 95 1.25 7.66 4.71
N ALA A 96 2.48 7.34 5.11
CA ALA A 96 3.64 7.42 4.23
C ALA A 96 3.49 6.49 3.01
N GLY A 97 3.01 5.28 3.21
CA GLY A 97 2.70 4.34 2.11
C GLY A 97 1.65 4.87 1.14
N ILE A 98 0.58 5.48 1.65
CA ILE A 98 -0.46 6.12 0.83
C ILE A 98 0.14 7.29 0.03
N ALA A 99 0.97 8.13 0.65
CA ALA A 99 1.62 9.25 -0.02
C ALA A 99 2.53 8.79 -1.17
N VAL A 100 3.31 7.73 -0.95
CA VAL A 100 4.13 7.10 -2.01
C VAL A 100 3.24 6.54 -3.12
N GLY A 101 2.17 5.83 -2.76
CA GLY A 101 1.23 5.27 -3.74
C GLY A 101 0.58 6.34 -4.62
N LEU A 102 0.13 7.44 -4.03
CA LEU A 102 -0.45 8.58 -4.75
C LEU A 102 0.59 9.27 -5.64
N PHE A 103 1.81 9.48 -5.13
CA PHE A 103 2.90 10.04 -5.92
C PHE A 103 3.20 9.18 -7.15
N MET A 104 3.37 7.88 -6.94
CA MET A 104 3.66 6.94 -8.03
C MET A 104 2.51 6.84 -9.02
N ARG A 105 1.26 6.88 -8.55
CA ARG A 105 0.09 6.90 -9.43
C ARG A 105 0.02 8.14 -10.33
N GLY A 106 0.56 9.27 -9.87
CA GLY A 106 0.67 10.49 -10.67
C GLY A 106 1.77 10.47 -11.74
N HIS A 107 2.71 9.50 -11.69
CA HIS A 107 3.88 9.45 -12.55
C HIS A 107 4.03 8.14 -13.31
N TYR A 108 3.29 7.10 -12.93
CA TYR A 108 3.41 5.76 -13.50
C TYR A 108 2.04 5.11 -13.71
N ILE A 109 1.96 4.32 -14.78
CA ILE A 109 0.82 3.44 -15.08
C ILE A 109 1.32 1.99 -15.16
N THR A 110 0.41 1.04 -15.01
CA THR A 110 0.74 -0.37 -15.20
C THR A 110 0.78 -0.74 -16.69
N GLN A 111 1.52 -1.79 -17.03
CA GLN A 111 1.56 -2.32 -18.39
C GLN A 111 0.16 -2.66 -18.91
N ALA A 112 -0.69 -3.25 -18.08
CA ALA A 112 -2.06 -3.58 -18.45
C ALA A 112 -2.90 -2.33 -18.81
N GLU A 113 -2.68 -1.22 -18.11
CA GLU A 113 -3.33 0.05 -18.42
C GLU A 113 -2.77 0.66 -19.71
N ALA A 114 -1.45 0.58 -19.93
CA ALA A 114 -0.81 1.03 -21.14
C ALA A 114 -1.33 0.26 -22.37
N ASP A 115 -1.43 -1.07 -22.27
CA ASP A 115 -1.95 -1.93 -23.33
C ASP A 115 -3.43 -1.63 -23.62
N ALA A 116 -4.23 -1.36 -22.59
CA ALA A 116 -5.63 -0.98 -22.75
C ALA A 116 -5.80 0.36 -23.48
N LEU A 117 -4.93 1.35 -23.20
CA LEU A 117 -4.92 2.64 -23.89
C LEU A 117 -4.57 2.48 -25.38
N LEU A 118 -3.51 1.71 -25.66
CA LEU A 118 -3.08 1.44 -27.03
C LEU A 118 -4.14 0.68 -27.81
N ALA A 119 -4.83 -0.28 -27.19
CA ALA A 119 -5.94 -1.00 -27.80
C ALA A 119 -7.15 -0.08 -28.08
N ALA A 120 -7.33 0.96 -27.26
CA ALA A 120 -8.35 1.99 -27.49
C ALA A 120 -7.94 3.06 -28.53
N GLY A 121 -6.75 2.93 -29.14
CA GLY A 121 -6.22 3.91 -30.08
C GLY A 121 -5.76 5.22 -29.45
N GLN A 122 -5.54 5.23 -28.15
CA GLN A 122 -5.06 6.39 -27.40
C GLN A 122 -3.54 6.35 -27.28
N ALA A 123 -2.88 7.52 -27.38
CA ALA A 123 -1.45 7.63 -27.11
C ALA A 123 -1.18 7.57 -25.63
N LEU A 124 -0.02 7.02 -25.25
CA LEU A 124 0.44 7.08 -23.87
C LEU A 124 0.69 8.54 -23.47
N PRO A 125 0.30 8.95 -22.25
CA PRO A 125 0.57 10.29 -21.76
C PRO A 125 2.07 10.58 -21.71
N GLU A 126 2.48 11.75 -22.17
CA GLU A 126 3.88 12.15 -22.14
C GLU A 126 4.38 12.26 -20.70
N GLY A 127 5.59 11.75 -20.44
CA GLY A 127 6.25 11.80 -19.14
C GLY A 127 5.75 10.79 -18.12
N VAL A 128 4.84 9.88 -18.49
CA VAL A 128 4.37 8.80 -17.60
C VAL A 128 5.18 7.54 -17.85
N GLY A 129 5.79 7.00 -16.78
CA GLY A 129 6.51 5.73 -16.82
C GLY A 129 5.55 4.53 -16.81
N VAL A 130 5.98 3.43 -17.41
CA VAL A 130 5.20 2.17 -17.42
C VAL A 130 5.87 1.16 -16.48
N LEU A 131 5.08 0.59 -15.57
CA LEU A 131 5.50 -0.47 -14.65
C LEU A 131 4.91 -1.80 -15.10
N ALA A 132 5.72 -2.85 -15.14
CA ALA A 132 5.24 -4.19 -15.52
C ALA A 132 4.18 -4.72 -14.53
N SER A 133 4.25 -4.32 -13.25
CA SER A 133 3.31 -4.75 -12.21
C SER A 133 3.22 -3.72 -11.09
N THR A 134 2.09 -3.70 -10.40
CA THR A 134 1.87 -2.90 -9.18
C THR A 134 2.85 -3.24 -8.05
N ILE A 135 3.43 -4.44 -8.04
CA ILE A 135 4.44 -4.86 -7.06
C ILE A 135 5.71 -4.01 -7.19
N GLN A 136 6.01 -3.49 -8.37
CA GLN A 136 7.19 -2.67 -8.64
C GLN A 136 7.06 -1.22 -8.16
N VAL A 137 5.86 -0.77 -7.77
CA VAL A 137 5.60 0.62 -7.38
C VAL A 137 6.54 1.08 -6.28
N PHE A 138 6.61 0.37 -5.17
CA PHE A 138 7.44 0.76 -4.05
C PHE A 138 8.96 0.62 -4.32
N PRO A 139 9.45 -0.50 -4.87
CA PRO A 139 10.87 -0.59 -5.25
C PRO A 139 11.30 0.47 -6.26
N THR A 140 10.48 0.77 -7.25
CA THR A 140 10.77 1.82 -8.25
C THR A 140 10.84 3.20 -7.59
N PHE A 141 9.89 3.52 -6.71
CA PHE A 141 9.96 4.76 -5.93
C PHE A 141 11.28 4.88 -5.17
N VAL A 142 11.66 3.83 -4.46
CA VAL A 142 12.88 3.81 -3.64
C VAL A 142 14.13 4.02 -4.50
N VAL A 143 14.23 3.31 -5.61
CA VAL A 143 15.43 3.37 -6.49
C VAL A 143 15.55 4.70 -7.23
N HIS A 144 14.43 5.27 -7.68
CA HIS A 144 14.47 6.46 -8.54
C HIS A 144 14.33 7.79 -7.79
N HIS A 145 13.77 7.78 -6.57
CA HIS A 145 13.45 9.02 -5.86
C HIS A 145 14.20 9.18 -4.53
N LEU A 146 14.93 8.17 -4.07
CA LEU A 146 15.73 8.25 -2.85
C LEU A 146 17.24 8.27 -3.19
N PRO A 147 18.07 8.99 -2.38
CA PRO A 147 19.52 8.88 -2.48
C PRO A 147 19.96 7.42 -2.29
N VAL A 148 21.01 7.01 -3.01
CA VAL A 148 21.49 5.61 -3.08
C VAL A 148 21.66 4.96 -1.71
N LEU A 149 22.21 5.70 -0.73
CA LEU A 149 22.40 5.18 0.63
C LEU A 149 21.07 4.83 1.30
N PHE A 150 20.10 5.75 1.22
CA PHE A 150 18.76 5.52 1.79
C PHE A 150 18.00 4.42 1.04
N ALA A 151 18.12 4.38 -0.28
CA ALA A 151 17.53 3.32 -1.10
C ALA A 151 18.05 1.93 -0.66
N GLY A 152 19.37 1.80 -0.46
CA GLY A 152 19.96 0.56 0.03
C GLY A 152 19.43 0.12 1.39
N VAL A 153 19.35 1.07 2.34
CA VAL A 153 18.79 0.78 3.69
C VAL A 153 17.32 0.36 3.62
N VAL A 154 16.51 1.09 2.85
CA VAL A 154 15.07 0.78 2.72
C VAL A 154 14.84 -0.57 2.06
N LEU A 155 15.54 -0.87 0.95
CA LEU A 155 15.42 -2.17 0.28
C LEU A 155 15.96 -3.32 1.14
N GLY A 156 17.05 -3.11 1.88
CA GLY A 156 17.57 -4.08 2.84
C GLY A 156 16.57 -4.36 3.97
N THR A 157 15.96 -3.32 4.51
CA THR A 157 14.90 -3.45 5.54
C THR A 157 13.69 -4.20 5.00
N LEU A 158 13.29 -3.90 3.76
CA LEU A 158 12.19 -4.60 3.09
C LEU A 158 12.48 -6.09 2.93
N LEU A 159 13.70 -6.44 2.53
CA LEU A 159 14.13 -7.84 2.41
C LEU A 159 14.07 -8.54 3.77
N ILE A 160 14.59 -7.92 4.82
CA ILE A 160 14.52 -8.46 6.19
C ILE A 160 13.07 -8.64 6.64
N ALA A 161 12.19 -7.68 6.34
CA ALA A 161 10.78 -7.77 6.69
C ALA A 161 10.08 -8.94 5.97
N VAL A 162 10.39 -9.18 4.69
CA VAL A 162 9.84 -10.31 3.92
C VAL A 162 10.30 -11.65 4.50
N VAL A 163 11.59 -11.79 4.76
CA VAL A 163 12.17 -13.02 5.33
C VAL A 163 11.63 -13.25 6.76
N GLY A 164 11.60 -12.21 7.60
CA GLY A 164 11.07 -12.29 8.96
C GLY A 164 9.58 -12.63 8.99
N GLY A 165 8.79 -12.03 8.11
CA GLY A 165 7.37 -12.35 7.95
C GLY A 165 7.14 -13.80 7.53
N GLY A 166 7.91 -14.30 6.54
CA GLY A 166 7.88 -15.69 6.12
C GLY A 166 8.24 -16.66 7.25
N ALA A 167 9.27 -16.37 8.01
CA ALA A 167 9.66 -17.18 9.18
C ALA A 167 8.56 -17.20 10.25
N GLY A 168 7.94 -16.06 10.55
CA GLY A 168 6.83 -15.98 11.51
C GLY A 168 5.60 -16.78 11.08
N LEU A 169 5.24 -16.73 9.80
CA LEU A 169 4.13 -17.53 9.26
C LEU A 169 4.45 -19.03 9.32
N SER A 170 5.67 -19.43 8.97
CA SER A 170 6.11 -20.83 9.05
C SER A 170 6.06 -21.37 10.48
N LEU A 171 6.48 -20.55 11.45
CA LEU A 171 6.39 -20.89 12.88
C LEU A 171 4.93 -21.05 13.31
N GLY A 172 4.03 -20.14 12.88
CA GLY A 172 2.61 -20.23 13.18
C GLY A 172 1.99 -21.54 12.66
N VAL A 173 2.28 -21.91 11.42
CA VAL A 173 1.81 -23.18 10.83
C VAL A 173 2.37 -24.38 11.58
N ALA A 174 3.67 -24.38 11.90
CA ALA A 174 4.30 -25.45 12.66
C ALA A 174 3.66 -25.62 14.03
N THR A 175 3.35 -24.53 14.73
CA THR A 175 2.71 -24.56 16.04
C THR A 175 1.31 -25.18 15.97
N ILE A 176 0.51 -24.84 14.97
CA ILE A 176 -0.82 -25.43 14.75
C ILE A 176 -0.71 -26.93 14.50
N LEU A 177 0.22 -27.33 13.63
CA LEU A 177 0.43 -28.76 13.33
C LEU A 177 0.82 -29.56 14.56
N VAL A 178 1.71 -29.03 15.40
CA VAL A 178 2.20 -29.75 16.57
C VAL A 178 1.23 -29.76 17.74
N ASN A 179 0.54 -28.60 17.99
CA ASN A 179 -0.28 -28.48 19.19
C ASN A 179 -1.75 -28.82 18.97
N ASP A 180 -2.25 -28.65 17.74
CA ASP A 180 -3.69 -28.79 17.47
C ASP A 180 -4.02 -30.08 16.68
N ILE A 181 -3.05 -30.65 15.97
CA ILE A 181 -3.26 -31.82 15.13
C ILE A 181 -2.53 -33.06 15.67
N TYR A 182 -1.30 -32.93 16.18
CA TYR A 182 -0.49 -34.03 16.72
C TYR A 182 -0.63 -34.17 18.23
#